data_d113e40797cb6b942273c33b1bc6c492
#
_entry.id   d113e40797cb6b942273c33b1bc6c492
#
_cell.length_a   1.000
_cell.length_b   1.000
_cell.length_c   1.000
_cell.angle_alpha   90.00
_cell.angle_beta   90.00
_cell.angle_gamma   90.00
#
_symmetry.space_group_name_H-M   'P 1'
#
loop_
_entity.id
_entity.type
_entity.pdbx_description
1 polymer ?
#
loop_
_entity_poly.entity_id
_entity_poly.type
_entity_poly.pdbx_seq_one_letter_code
_entity_poly.pdbx_strand_id
1 'polypeptide(L)'
;DCLLSRGLGDVYKRQQYMNALAVLLGLYPQDVTAALETGKPLPDYIEPVGVGLPGQLLLRRPDVRVAERQVNAQAALLGASKTDWLPSFFLNGSFGYASHDMKDFTKRSSMTWSIAPSMSWTIFNGGQRANNVRLQRAQLDETINQFNITVLTAVQEVDNAMSSYKNSIKQIVACREMLNQGKEAFKLSLDLYKQGLSPFQNVLDAQRSLLSYENSLVQAQGYSLLCLIQMYQALGGGW
;
A
#
# COMPACT_ATOMS: atom_id res chain seq x y z
N ASP A 1 2.48 6.38 -42.74
CA ASP A 1 1.68 7.07 -41.72
C ASP A 1 1.49 6.24 -40.41
N CYS A 2 1.42 4.89 -40.50
CA CYS A 2 1.19 4.06 -39.32
C CYS A 2 2.40 3.98 -38.36
N LEU A 3 3.63 4.11 -38.87
CA LEU A 3 4.86 4.09 -38.05
C LEU A 3 5.08 5.40 -37.29
N LEU A 4 4.73 6.54 -37.90
CA LEU A 4 4.77 7.86 -37.28
C LEU A 4 3.71 7.96 -36.15
N SER A 5 2.52 7.39 -36.36
CA SER A 5 1.47 7.34 -35.37
C SER A 5 1.85 6.54 -34.11
N ARG A 6 2.58 5.43 -34.25
CA ARG A 6 3.07 4.63 -33.10
C ARG A 6 4.14 5.37 -32.30
N GLY A 7 5.10 6.02 -32.99
CA GLY A 7 6.14 6.82 -32.32
C GLY A 7 5.56 7.98 -31.49
N LEU A 8 4.55 8.68 -32.00
CA LEU A 8 3.86 9.75 -31.29
C LEU A 8 3.08 9.23 -30.07
N GLY A 9 2.45 8.05 -30.20
CA GLY A 9 1.74 7.42 -29.08
C GLY A 9 2.68 7.03 -27.92
N ASP A 10 3.86 6.55 -28.23
CA ASP A 10 4.86 6.17 -27.24
C ASP A 10 5.47 7.38 -26.53
N VAL A 11 5.76 8.46 -27.28
CA VAL A 11 6.21 9.75 -26.71
C VAL A 11 5.16 10.34 -25.77
N TYR A 12 3.88 10.30 -26.18
CA TYR A 12 2.79 10.81 -25.36
C TYR A 12 2.63 10.01 -24.04
N LYS A 13 2.68 8.67 -24.09
CA LYS A 13 2.62 7.81 -22.92
C LYS A 13 3.81 8.05 -21.98
N ARG A 14 5.01 8.17 -22.53
CA ARG A 14 6.20 8.52 -21.74
C ARG A 14 5.99 9.83 -20.98
N GLN A 15 5.47 10.86 -21.65
CA GLN A 15 5.21 12.15 -21.01
C GLN A 15 4.15 12.04 -19.89
N GLN A 16 3.10 11.24 -20.10
CA GLN A 16 2.09 11.01 -19.05
C GLN A 16 2.70 10.35 -17.81
N TYR A 17 3.54 9.33 -17.97
CA TYR A 17 4.22 8.68 -16.84
C TYR A 17 5.19 9.61 -16.12
N MET A 18 5.90 10.48 -16.86
CA MET A 18 6.79 11.48 -16.27
C MET A 18 6.01 12.52 -15.46
N ASN A 19 4.87 12.98 -15.98
CA ASN A 19 4.00 13.91 -15.24
C ASN A 19 3.42 13.25 -13.98
N ALA A 20 2.98 11.99 -14.06
CA ALA A 20 2.49 11.25 -12.90
C ALA A 20 3.60 11.06 -11.83
N LEU A 21 4.82 10.75 -12.26
CA LEU A 21 5.97 10.63 -11.36
C LEU A 21 6.32 11.96 -10.69
N ALA A 22 6.25 13.07 -11.43
CA ALA A 22 6.47 14.42 -10.89
C ALA A 22 5.48 14.74 -9.75
N VAL A 23 4.21 14.42 -9.95
CA VAL A 23 3.18 14.60 -8.89
C VAL A 23 3.50 13.76 -7.65
N LEU A 24 3.92 12.50 -7.83
CA LEU A 24 4.27 11.61 -6.72
C LEU A 24 5.52 12.09 -5.94
N LEU A 25 6.45 12.72 -6.63
CA LEU A 25 7.68 13.26 -6.01
C LEU A 25 7.50 14.68 -5.46
N GLY A 26 6.36 15.34 -5.74
CA GLY A 26 6.14 16.73 -5.39
C GLY A 26 7.02 17.71 -6.16
N LEU A 27 7.48 17.34 -7.36
CA LEU A 27 8.36 18.10 -8.24
C LEU A 27 7.62 18.63 -9.47
N TYR A 28 8.22 19.59 -10.17
CA TYR A 28 7.73 19.98 -11.48
C TYR A 28 8.15 18.97 -12.56
N PRO A 29 7.33 18.74 -13.61
CA PRO A 29 7.65 17.78 -14.68
C PRO A 29 9.01 18.01 -15.36
N GLN A 30 9.47 19.27 -15.42
CA GLN A 30 10.74 19.65 -16.01
C GLN A 30 11.94 19.13 -15.22
N ASP A 31 11.85 19.15 -13.88
CA ASP A 31 12.92 18.68 -12.98
C ASP A 31 13.08 17.14 -13.06
N VAL A 32 11.94 16.44 -13.18
CA VAL A 32 11.93 14.98 -13.36
C VAL A 32 12.51 14.58 -14.71
N THR A 33 12.23 15.36 -15.78
CA THR A 33 12.79 15.14 -17.10
C THR A 33 14.31 15.21 -17.05
N ALA A 34 14.88 16.24 -16.45
CA ALA A 34 16.34 16.42 -16.30
C ALA A 34 16.99 15.26 -15.52
N ALA A 35 16.34 14.77 -14.45
CA ALA A 35 16.83 13.65 -13.66
C ALA A 35 16.80 12.30 -14.39
N LEU A 36 15.85 12.10 -15.32
CA LEU A 36 15.64 10.85 -16.06
C LEU A 36 16.30 10.84 -17.45
N GLU A 37 16.80 11.95 -17.95
CA GLU A 37 17.51 12.01 -19.25
C GLU A 37 18.80 11.19 -19.27
N THR A 38 19.40 10.93 -18.13
CA THR A 38 20.53 9.99 -17.97
C THR A 38 20.09 8.53 -17.94
N GLY A 39 19.17 8.12 -18.83
CA GLY A 39 18.54 6.80 -18.84
C GLY A 39 19.52 5.66 -18.63
N LYS A 40 19.51 5.08 -17.44
CA LYS A 40 20.20 3.82 -17.19
C LYS A 40 19.35 2.66 -17.71
N PRO A 41 19.95 1.61 -18.26
CA PRO A 41 19.20 0.41 -18.63
C PRO A 41 18.47 -0.16 -17.39
N LEU A 42 17.32 -0.79 -17.64
CA LEU A 42 16.59 -1.48 -16.59
C LEU A 42 17.51 -2.47 -15.88
N PRO A 43 17.58 -2.45 -14.53
CA PRO A 43 18.43 -3.39 -13.80
C PRO A 43 17.95 -4.82 -14.05
N ASP A 44 18.85 -5.70 -14.42
CA ASP A 44 18.59 -7.14 -14.56
C ASP A 44 18.60 -7.80 -13.17
N TYR A 45 17.51 -7.65 -12.41
CA TYR A 45 17.31 -8.40 -11.17
C TYR A 45 16.79 -9.80 -11.53
N ILE A 46 17.70 -10.76 -11.62
CA ILE A 46 17.38 -12.18 -11.89
C ILE A 46 17.59 -13.03 -10.63
N GLU A 47 18.01 -12.43 -9.51
CA GLU A 47 18.26 -13.20 -8.31
C GLU A 47 16.95 -13.68 -7.66
N PRO A 48 16.86 -15.00 -7.39
CA PRO A 48 15.76 -15.51 -6.60
C PRO A 48 15.89 -14.95 -5.18
N VAL A 49 14.99 -14.05 -4.80
CA VAL A 49 14.92 -13.60 -3.43
C VAL A 49 14.48 -14.78 -2.59
N GLY A 50 15.44 -15.38 -1.85
CA GLY A 50 15.18 -16.44 -0.91
C GLY A 50 14.45 -15.93 0.33
N VAL A 51 13.19 -15.59 0.19
CA VAL A 51 12.36 -15.12 1.30
C VAL A 51 11.66 -16.35 1.89
N GLY A 52 12.24 -16.91 2.96
CA GLY A 52 11.40 -17.62 3.93
C GLY A 52 10.44 -16.58 4.54
N LEU A 53 9.17 -16.91 4.71
CA LEU A 53 8.20 -16.06 5.42
C LEU A 53 8.55 -16.03 6.93
N PRO A 54 9.34 -15.08 7.44
CA PRO A 54 9.48 -14.95 8.89
C PRO A 54 8.18 -14.28 9.35
N GLY A 55 7.39 -14.94 10.19
CA GLY A 55 6.18 -14.35 10.78
C GLY A 55 6.41 -12.97 11.41
N GLN A 56 7.66 -12.67 11.78
CA GLN A 56 8.10 -11.36 12.26
C GLN A 56 7.98 -10.22 11.21
N LEU A 57 8.06 -10.51 9.91
CA LEU A 57 7.90 -9.49 8.87
C LEU A 57 6.44 -9.07 8.72
N LEU A 58 5.49 -10.01 8.89
CA LEU A 58 4.06 -9.70 8.85
C LEU A 58 3.66 -8.75 9.99
N LEU A 59 4.28 -8.88 11.16
CA LEU A 59 4.02 -7.99 12.30
C LEU A 59 4.56 -6.55 12.09
N ARG A 60 5.44 -6.34 11.11
CA ARG A 60 5.93 -4.99 10.76
C ARG A 60 4.96 -4.23 9.86
N ARG A 61 4.05 -4.91 9.20
CA ARG A 61 3.06 -4.30 8.30
C ARG A 61 2.20 -3.28 9.06
N PRO A 62 2.05 -2.07 8.54
CA PRO A 62 1.27 -1.02 9.20
C PRO A 62 -0.21 -1.39 9.37
N ASP A 63 -0.82 -2.07 8.40
CA ASP A 63 -2.21 -2.52 8.42
C ASP A 63 -2.48 -3.55 9.52
N VAL A 64 -1.58 -4.52 9.70
CA VAL A 64 -1.65 -5.52 10.78
C VAL A 64 -1.51 -4.84 12.15
N ARG A 65 -0.58 -3.89 12.28
CA ARG A 65 -0.42 -3.10 13.52
C ARG A 65 -1.63 -2.23 13.83
N VAL A 66 -2.26 -1.64 12.82
CA VAL A 66 -3.50 -0.87 13.00
C VAL A 66 -4.60 -1.79 13.52
N ALA A 67 -4.80 -2.95 12.89
CA ALA A 67 -5.81 -3.91 13.32
C ALA A 67 -5.55 -4.42 14.75
N GLU A 68 -4.30 -4.69 15.15
CA GLU A 68 -3.92 -5.02 16.53
C GLU A 68 -4.28 -3.90 17.51
N ARG A 69 -4.00 -2.64 17.15
CA ARG A 69 -4.34 -1.49 18.00
C ARG A 69 -5.85 -1.29 18.13
N GLN A 70 -6.63 -1.62 17.10
CA GLN A 70 -8.09 -1.59 17.17
C GLN A 70 -8.63 -2.64 18.15
N VAL A 71 -8.07 -3.86 18.16
CA VAL A 71 -8.43 -4.88 19.16
C VAL A 71 -8.13 -4.37 20.58
N ASN A 72 -6.95 -3.77 20.80
CA ASN A 72 -6.58 -3.22 22.09
C ASN A 72 -7.51 -2.08 22.52
N ALA A 73 -7.91 -1.20 21.60
CA ALA A 73 -8.86 -0.12 21.88
C ALA A 73 -10.24 -0.67 22.27
N GLN A 74 -10.73 -1.67 21.54
CA GLN A 74 -12.02 -2.28 21.83
C GLN A 74 -11.99 -3.07 23.16
N ALA A 75 -10.89 -3.72 23.49
CA ALA A 75 -10.69 -4.36 24.79
C ALA A 75 -10.73 -3.35 25.95
N ALA A 76 -10.15 -2.15 25.77
CA ALA A 76 -10.23 -1.07 26.73
C ALA A 76 -11.66 -0.55 26.90
N LEU A 77 -12.44 -0.42 25.81
CA LEU A 77 -13.86 -0.03 25.85
C LEU A 77 -14.70 -1.06 26.61
N LEU A 78 -14.43 -2.36 26.39
CA LEU A 78 -15.05 -3.41 27.19
C LEU A 78 -14.67 -3.29 28.67
N GLY A 79 -13.43 -2.97 28.99
CA GLY A 79 -12.98 -2.67 30.34
C GLY A 79 -13.75 -1.50 30.95
N ALA A 80 -13.87 -0.39 30.23
CA ALA A 80 -14.62 0.79 30.65
C ALA A 80 -16.09 0.46 30.88
N SER A 81 -16.76 -0.29 30.03
CA SER A 81 -18.17 -0.68 30.20
C SER A 81 -18.40 -1.57 31.42
N LYS A 82 -17.38 -2.33 31.86
CA LYS A 82 -17.45 -3.07 33.15
C LYS A 82 -17.32 -2.15 34.35
N THR A 83 -16.55 -1.05 34.24
CA THR A 83 -16.43 -0.10 35.34
C THR A 83 -17.70 0.73 35.59
N ASP A 84 -18.62 0.78 34.62
CA ASP A 84 -19.94 1.43 34.81
C ASP A 84 -20.78 0.81 35.96
N TRP A 85 -20.44 -0.39 36.41
CA TRP A 85 -21.07 -1.02 37.57
C TRP A 85 -20.61 -0.43 38.90
N LEU A 86 -19.50 0.31 38.92
CA LEU A 86 -18.95 0.95 40.10
C LEU A 86 -19.54 2.35 40.29
N PRO A 87 -19.55 2.88 41.51
CA PRO A 87 -19.92 4.26 41.76
C PRO A 87 -18.89 5.21 41.13
N SER A 88 -19.39 6.30 40.54
CA SER A 88 -18.57 7.37 39.98
C SER A 88 -18.41 8.48 40.99
N PHE A 89 -17.19 8.93 41.24
CA PHE A 89 -16.86 10.02 42.15
C PHE A 89 -16.48 11.26 41.33
N PHE A 90 -17.08 12.39 41.67
CA PHE A 90 -16.83 13.67 41.02
C PHE A 90 -16.38 14.68 42.06
N LEU A 91 -15.40 15.49 41.71
CA LEU A 91 -14.98 16.65 42.47
C LEU A 91 -15.26 17.89 41.63
N ASN A 92 -16.29 18.63 42.02
CA ASN A 92 -16.63 19.88 41.35
C ASN A 92 -16.03 21.03 42.16
N GLY A 93 -15.30 21.91 41.46
CA GLY A 93 -14.73 23.11 42.07
C GLY A 93 -15.06 24.33 41.21
N SER A 94 -15.41 25.42 41.90
CA SER A 94 -15.55 26.73 41.27
C SER A 94 -14.73 27.76 42.00
N PHE A 95 -14.12 28.65 41.25
CA PHE A 95 -13.40 29.80 41.76
C PHE A 95 -13.79 31.01 40.92
N GLY A 96 -14.13 32.13 41.56
CA GLY A 96 -14.54 33.33 40.85
C GLY A 96 -14.67 34.52 41.78
N TYR A 97 -15.03 35.64 41.19
CA TYR A 97 -15.38 36.86 41.88
C TYR A 97 -16.85 37.17 41.64
N ALA A 98 -17.61 37.45 42.66
CA ALA A 98 -19.01 37.88 42.59
C ALA A 98 -19.18 39.15 43.38
N SER A 99 -19.59 40.24 42.72
CA SER A 99 -19.85 41.54 43.33
C SER A 99 -21.10 42.18 42.74
N HIS A 100 -21.84 42.93 43.54
CA HIS A 100 -22.97 43.73 43.09
C HIS A 100 -22.52 45.04 42.42
N ASP A 101 -21.37 45.57 42.86
CA ASP A 101 -20.81 46.80 42.34
C ASP A 101 -19.48 46.56 41.61
N MET A 102 -19.27 47.20 40.48
CA MET A 102 -18.02 47.11 39.69
C MET A 102 -16.80 47.58 40.47
N LYS A 103 -16.97 48.50 41.40
CA LYS A 103 -15.86 49.03 42.24
C LYS A 103 -15.36 48.01 43.25
N ASP A 104 -16.15 46.99 43.58
CA ASP A 104 -15.86 45.98 44.58
C ASP A 104 -15.49 44.63 43.99
N PHE A 105 -15.48 44.55 42.65
CA PHE A 105 -15.23 43.29 41.93
C PHE A 105 -13.87 42.68 42.25
N THR A 106 -12.82 43.47 42.43
CA THR A 106 -11.46 42.98 42.74
C THR A 106 -11.17 42.87 44.22
N LYS A 107 -12.14 43.22 45.12
CA LYS A 107 -11.92 43.09 46.55
C LYS A 107 -11.90 41.65 46.99
N ARG A 108 -11.08 41.33 48.00
CA ARG A 108 -10.98 39.98 48.59
C ARG A 108 -12.32 39.46 49.13
N SER A 109 -13.21 40.35 49.51
CA SER A 109 -14.59 40.03 49.96
C SER A 109 -15.51 39.52 48.85
N SER A 110 -15.14 39.78 47.59
CA SER A 110 -15.91 39.32 46.40
C SER A 110 -15.41 37.99 45.85
N MET A 111 -14.34 37.45 46.45
CA MET A 111 -13.79 36.14 46.05
C MET A 111 -14.69 35.01 46.60
N THR A 112 -15.21 34.22 45.69
CA THR A 112 -16.02 33.03 46.01
C THR A 112 -15.29 31.79 45.52
N TRP A 113 -15.30 30.79 46.35
CA TRP A 113 -14.82 29.47 45.96
C TRP A 113 -15.73 28.39 46.55
N SER A 114 -15.86 27.29 45.85
CA SER A 114 -16.56 26.13 46.34
C SER A 114 -15.86 24.84 45.90
N ILE A 115 -15.84 23.87 46.76
CA ILE A 115 -15.41 22.51 46.47
C ILE A 115 -16.51 21.56 46.92
N ALA A 116 -17.09 20.82 45.99
CA ALA A 116 -18.21 19.91 46.24
C ALA A 116 -17.86 18.50 45.75
N PRO A 117 -17.40 17.59 46.60
CA PRO A 117 -17.32 16.19 46.28
C PRO A 117 -18.73 15.60 46.11
N SER A 118 -18.94 14.82 45.06
CA SER A 118 -20.21 14.13 44.81
C SER A 118 -19.97 12.70 44.38
N MET A 119 -20.89 11.80 44.67
CA MET A 119 -20.89 10.40 44.27
C MET A 119 -22.19 10.11 43.53
N SER A 120 -22.10 9.47 42.39
CA SER A 120 -23.25 8.98 41.63
C SER A 120 -23.14 7.48 41.44
N TRP A 121 -24.18 6.75 41.82
CA TRP A 121 -24.24 5.31 41.62
C TRP A 121 -25.65 4.90 41.16
N THR A 122 -25.73 4.36 39.97
CA THR A 122 -26.98 3.83 39.46
C THR A 122 -27.10 2.36 39.84
N ILE A 123 -27.95 2.04 40.84
CA ILE A 123 -28.13 0.70 41.38
C ILE A 123 -28.96 -0.17 40.41
N PHE A 124 -29.98 0.42 39.78
CA PHE A 124 -30.89 -0.27 38.88
C PHE A 124 -31.12 0.54 37.59
N ASN A 125 -30.98 -0.09 36.44
CA ASN A 125 -31.20 0.53 35.12
C ASN A 125 -31.86 -0.42 34.09
N GLY A 126 -32.72 -1.34 34.58
CA GLY A 126 -33.47 -2.25 33.67
C GLY A 126 -32.59 -3.16 32.79
N GLY A 127 -31.38 -3.49 33.24
CA GLY A 127 -30.45 -4.38 32.50
C GLY A 127 -29.62 -3.69 31.41
N GLN A 128 -29.71 -2.38 31.23
CA GLN A 128 -28.98 -1.62 30.22
C GLN A 128 -27.45 -1.83 30.33
N ARG A 129 -26.87 -1.80 31.53
CA ARG A 129 -25.44 -2.05 31.75
C ARG A 129 -25.01 -3.46 31.32
N ALA A 130 -25.81 -4.47 31.68
CA ALA A 130 -25.53 -5.84 31.29
C ALA A 130 -25.55 -6.01 29.75
N ASN A 131 -26.50 -5.38 29.07
CA ASN A 131 -26.59 -5.42 27.61
C ASN A 131 -25.45 -4.62 26.96
N ASN A 132 -25.03 -3.48 27.55
CA ASN A 132 -23.88 -2.73 27.07
C ASN A 132 -22.59 -3.55 27.14
N VAL A 133 -22.34 -4.27 28.24
CA VAL A 133 -21.19 -5.17 28.38
C VAL A 133 -21.25 -6.30 27.34
N ARG A 134 -22.44 -6.87 27.09
CA ARG A 134 -22.62 -7.90 26.04
C ARG A 134 -22.35 -7.33 24.65
N LEU A 135 -22.83 -6.12 24.37
CA LEU A 135 -22.57 -5.41 23.11
C LEU A 135 -21.06 -5.20 22.90
N GLN A 136 -20.36 -4.62 23.90
CA GLN A 136 -18.91 -4.38 23.83
C GLN A 136 -18.12 -5.67 23.67
N ARG A 137 -18.58 -6.76 24.27
CA ARG A 137 -17.96 -8.08 24.10
C ARG A 137 -18.13 -8.62 22.67
N ALA A 138 -19.33 -8.51 22.10
CA ALA A 138 -19.57 -8.92 20.71
C ALA A 138 -18.75 -8.08 19.71
N GLN A 139 -18.61 -6.78 19.96
CA GLN A 139 -17.75 -5.90 19.16
C GLN A 139 -16.27 -6.26 19.29
N LEU A 140 -15.81 -6.69 20.46
CA LEU A 140 -14.45 -7.20 20.63
C LEU A 140 -14.23 -8.48 19.82
N ASP A 141 -15.16 -9.41 19.86
CA ASP A 141 -15.08 -10.66 19.09
C ASP A 141 -15.07 -10.37 17.58
N GLU A 142 -15.87 -9.41 17.11
CA GLU A 142 -15.87 -8.91 15.74
C GLU A 142 -14.51 -8.33 15.35
N THR A 143 -13.94 -7.46 16.21
CA THR A 143 -12.64 -6.82 15.94
C THR A 143 -11.49 -7.84 15.90
N ILE A 144 -11.54 -8.89 16.76
CA ILE A 144 -10.57 -10.00 16.73
C ILE A 144 -10.69 -10.77 15.42
N ASN A 145 -11.90 -11.06 14.94
CA ASN A 145 -12.10 -11.72 13.66
C ASN A 145 -11.58 -10.87 12.50
N GLN A 146 -11.80 -9.55 12.54
CA GLN A 146 -11.27 -8.63 11.54
C GLN A 146 -9.72 -8.59 11.54
N PHE A 147 -9.10 -8.62 12.72
CA PHE A 147 -7.64 -8.77 12.84
C PHE A 147 -7.15 -10.07 12.19
N ASN A 148 -7.80 -11.19 12.47
CA ASN A 148 -7.45 -12.49 11.89
C ASN A 148 -7.56 -12.46 10.35
N ILE A 149 -8.64 -11.86 9.81
CA ILE A 149 -8.81 -11.68 8.35
C ILE A 149 -7.66 -10.84 7.78
N THR A 150 -7.31 -9.73 8.43
CA THR A 150 -6.20 -8.87 7.99
C THR A 150 -4.89 -9.63 7.94
N VAL A 151 -4.58 -10.44 8.96
CA VAL A 151 -3.36 -11.27 8.99
C VAL A 151 -3.37 -12.31 7.86
N LEU A 152 -4.49 -13.02 7.65
CA LEU A 152 -4.61 -14.01 6.58
C LEU A 152 -4.48 -13.38 5.19
N THR A 153 -5.08 -12.20 5.00
CA THR A 153 -4.95 -11.43 3.74
C THR A 153 -3.50 -11.01 3.51
N ALA A 154 -2.81 -10.55 4.56
CA ALA A 154 -1.40 -10.19 4.47
C ALA A 154 -0.51 -11.38 4.06
N VAL A 155 -0.76 -12.58 4.62
CA VAL A 155 -0.07 -13.82 4.21
C VAL A 155 -0.34 -14.13 2.74
N GLN A 156 -1.61 -14.08 2.33
CA GLN A 156 -2.01 -14.33 0.94
C GLN A 156 -1.35 -13.36 -0.04
N GLU A 157 -1.29 -12.07 0.30
CA GLU A 157 -0.63 -11.05 -0.54
C GLU A 157 0.85 -11.33 -0.73
N VAL A 158 1.55 -11.71 0.35
CA VAL A 158 2.99 -12.07 0.28
C VAL A 158 3.20 -13.30 -0.59
N ASP A 159 2.41 -14.36 -0.40
CA ASP A 159 2.54 -15.60 -1.17
C ASP A 159 2.24 -15.36 -2.67
N ASN A 160 1.19 -14.60 -2.97
CA ASN A 160 0.84 -14.20 -4.33
C ASN A 160 1.97 -13.36 -4.97
N ALA A 161 2.53 -12.39 -4.26
CA ALA A 161 3.59 -11.53 -4.76
C ALA A 161 4.89 -12.34 -5.03
N MET A 162 5.25 -13.26 -4.14
CA MET A 162 6.40 -14.16 -4.31
C MET A 162 6.21 -15.09 -5.51
N SER A 163 5.03 -15.68 -5.65
CA SER A 163 4.69 -16.54 -6.78
C SER A 163 4.72 -15.78 -8.10
N SER A 164 4.17 -14.56 -8.12
CA SER A 164 4.17 -13.68 -9.29
C SER A 164 5.60 -13.30 -9.71
N TYR A 165 6.45 -12.93 -8.76
CA TYR A 165 7.86 -12.62 -9.01
C TYR A 165 8.62 -13.82 -9.57
N LYS A 166 8.49 -14.99 -8.94
CA LYS A 166 9.13 -16.23 -9.41
C LYS A 166 8.72 -16.60 -10.84
N ASN A 167 7.43 -16.42 -11.18
CA ASN A 167 6.92 -16.71 -12.50
C ASN A 167 7.37 -15.65 -13.52
N SER A 168 7.48 -14.37 -13.14
CA SER A 168 7.97 -13.31 -14.03
C SER A 168 9.43 -13.54 -14.45
N ILE A 169 10.28 -14.06 -13.56
CA ILE A 169 11.66 -14.45 -13.90
C ILE A 169 11.67 -15.56 -14.96
N LYS A 170 10.82 -16.59 -14.79
CA LYS A 170 10.72 -17.66 -15.79
C LYS A 170 10.25 -17.12 -17.15
N GLN A 171 9.33 -16.16 -17.13
CA GLN A 171 8.84 -15.51 -18.34
C GLN A 171 9.96 -14.74 -19.06
N ILE A 172 10.83 -14.02 -18.34
CA ILE A 172 12.00 -13.34 -18.93
C ILE A 172 12.91 -14.34 -19.63
N VAL A 173 13.21 -15.48 -18.98
CA VAL A 173 14.05 -16.53 -19.57
C VAL A 173 13.43 -17.06 -20.87
N ALA A 174 12.13 -17.36 -20.86
CA ALA A 174 11.43 -17.83 -22.06
C ALA A 174 11.39 -16.77 -23.18
N CYS A 175 11.17 -15.49 -22.84
CA CYS A 175 11.20 -14.40 -23.83
C CYS A 175 12.61 -14.18 -24.42
N ARG A 176 13.67 -14.33 -23.63
CA ARG A 176 15.05 -14.28 -24.14
C ARG A 176 15.34 -15.39 -25.14
N GLU A 177 14.91 -16.60 -24.83
CA GLU A 177 15.07 -17.73 -25.76
C GLU A 177 14.29 -17.51 -27.06
N MET A 178 13.02 -17.06 -26.94
CA MET A 178 12.20 -16.71 -28.10
C MET A 178 12.85 -15.62 -28.97
N LEU A 179 13.45 -14.60 -28.34
CA LEU A 179 14.18 -13.54 -29.04
C LEU A 179 15.40 -14.08 -29.77
N ASN A 180 16.18 -14.98 -29.13
CA ASN A 180 17.36 -15.58 -29.76
C ASN A 180 16.97 -16.41 -30.98
N GLN A 181 15.97 -17.27 -30.87
CA GLN A 181 15.43 -18.04 -31.99
C GLN A 181 14.87 -17.15 -33.11
N GLY A 182 14.20 -16.05 -32.72
CA GLY A 182 13.71 -15.05 -33.67
C GLY A 182 14.84 -14.34 -34.45
N LYS A 183 15.97 -14.04 -33.80
CA LYS A 183 17.15 -13.47 -34.47
C LYS A 183 17.76 -14.42 -35.46
N GLU A 184 17.85 -15.70 -35.12
CA GLU A 184 18.37 -16.74 -36.02
C GLU A 184 17.44 -16.94 -37.22
N ALA A 185 16.12 -17.00 -37.00
CA ALA A 185 15.12 -17.12 -38.04
C ALA A 185 15.16 -15.91 -39.03
N PHE A 186 15.28 -14.69 -38.49
CA PHE A 186 15.44 -13.50 -39.33
C PHE A 186 16.71 -13.53 -40.16
N LYS A 187 17.84 -13.92 -39.55
CA LYS A 187 19.12 -14.06 -40.26
C LYS A 187 19.01 -15.08 -41.41
N LEU A 188 18.44 -16.25 -41.14
CA LEU A 188 18.22 -17.30 -42.12
C LEU A 188 17.32 -16.83 -43.26
N SER A 189 16.20 -16.15 -42.96
CA SER A 189 15.28 -15.59 -43.96
C SER A 189 15.99 -14.58 -44.89
N LEU A 190 16.86 -13.74 -44.30
CA LEU A 190 17.64 -12.77 -45.07
C LEU A 190 18.67 -13.43 -45.98
N ASP A 191 19.34 -14.49 -45.50
CA ASP A 191 20.33 -15.23 -46.28
C ASP A 191 19.67 -16.01 -47.43
N LEU A 192 18.52 -16.63 -47.21
CA LEU A 192 17.73 -17.29 -48.28
C LEU A 192 17.25 -16.28 -49.32
N TYR A 193 16.83 -15.10 -48.92
CA TYR A 193 16.46 -14.03 -49.86
C TYR A 193 17.64 -13.59 -50.72
N LYS A 194 18.83 -13.36 -50.10
CA LYS A 194 20.04 -12.97 -50.83
C LYS A 194 20.48 -14.01 -51.87
N GLN A 195 20.18 -15.30 -51.61
CA GLN A 195 20.45 -16.41 -52.53
C GLN A 195 19.35 -16.55 -53.60
N GLY A 196 18.30 -15.76 -53.56
CA GLY A 196 17.17 -15.84 -54.49
C GLY A 196 16.22 -17.05 -54.22
N LEU A 197 16.36 -17.73 -53.10
CA LEU A 197 15.60 -18.92 -52.73
C LEU A 197 14.29 -18.62 -51.99
N SER A 198 14.07 -17.35 -51.57
CA SER A 198 12.89 -16.96 -50.80
C SER A 198 12.40 -15.55 -51.21
N PRO A 199 11.09 -15.30 -51.24
CA PRO A 199 10.57 -13.96 -51.51
C PRO A 199 10.84 -13.01 -50.33
N PHE A 200 10.97 -11.70 -50.62
CA PHE A 200 11.21 -10.66 -49.63
C PHE A 200 10.13 -10.57 -48.57
N GLN A 201 8.90 -11.03 -48.85
CA GLN A 201 7.81 -11.09 -47.90
C GLN A 201 8.18 -11.87 -46.64
N ASN A 202 8.89 -13.00 -46.77
CA ASN A 202 9.32 -13.82 -45.64
C ASN A 202 10.33 -13.08 -44.74
N VAL A 203 11.18 -12.22 -45.29
CA VAL A 203 12.10 -11.36 -44.52
C VAL A 203 11.31 -10.32 -43.72
N LEU A 204 10.29 -9.70 -44.32
CA LEU A 204 9.44 -8.73 -43.64
C LEU A 204 8.65 -9.37 -42.50
N ASP A 205 8.13 -10.58 -42.68
CA ASP A 205 7.38 -11.30 -41.68
C ASP A 205 8.28 -11.75 -40.51
N ALA A 206 9.49 -12.20 -40.81
CA ALA A 206 10.52 -12.52 -39.82
C ALA A 206 10.93 -11.27 -39.01
N GLN A 207 11.08 -10.11 -39.68
CA GLN A 207 11.40 -8.84 -39.03
C GLN A 207 10.27 -8.36 -38.10
N ARG A 208 9.02 -8.47 -38.51
CA ARG A 208 7.85 -8.15 -37.70
C ARG A 208 7.78 -9.03 -36.45
N SER A 209 8.03 -10.32 -36.62
CA SER A 209 8.08 -11.29 -35.54
C SER A 209 9.22 -10.95 -34.57
N LEU A 210 10.40 -10.63 -35.05
CA LEU A 210 11.54 -10.23 -34.21
C LEU A 210 11.23 -8.99 -33.37
N LEU A 211 10.65 -7.95 -33.96
CA LEU A 211 10.20 -6.76 -33.23
C LEU A 211 9.16 -7.08 -32.17
N SER A 212 8.25 -8.02 -32.45
CA SER A 212 7.27 -8.49 -31.48
C SER A 212 7.94 -9.19 -30.28
N TYR A 213 8.95 -10.01 -30.53
CA TYR A 213 9.71 -10.70 -29.47
C TYR A 213 10.56 -9.73 -28.64
N GLU A 214 11.17 -8.72 -29.24
CA GLU A 214 11.88 -7.66 -28.55
C GLU A 214 10.94 -6.89 -27.59
N ASN A 215 9.77 -6.50 -28.09
CA ASN A 215 8.76 -5.83 -27.27
C ASN A 215 8.27 -6.72 -26.11
N SER A 216 8.08 -8.02 -26.36
CA SER A 216 7.65 -8.98 -25.34
C SER A 216 8.70 -9.12 -24.24
N LEU A 217 9.99 -9.12 -24.57
CA LEU A 217 11.07 -9.17 -23.61
C LEU A 217 11.11 -7.92 -22.72
N VAL A 218 11.02 -6.72 -23.33
CA VAL A 218 10.99 -5.46 -22.59
C VAL A 218 9.79 -5.38 -21.64
N GLN A 219 8.62 -5.83 -22.10
CA GLN A 219 7.42 -5.90 -21.26
C GLN A 219 7.59 -6.89 -20.12
N ALA A 220 8.17 -8.06 -20.36
CA ALA A 220 8.44 -9.06 -19.31
C ALA A 220 9.42 -8.53 -18.26
N GLN A 221 10.46 -7.80 -18.66
CA GLN A 221 11.41 -7.15 -17.76
C GLN A 221 10.72 -6.08 -16.90
N GLY A 222 9.93 -5.21 -17.53
CA GLY A 222 9.14 -4.20 -16.80
C GLY A 222 8.16 -4.83 -15.82
N TYR A 223 7.46 -5.88 -16.20
CA TYR A 223 6.54 -6.61 -15.34
C TYR A 223 7.26 -7.26 -14.15
N SER A 224 8.45 -7.83 -14.35
CA SER A 224 9.24 -8.42 -13.27
C SER A 224 9.62 -7.37 -12.21
N LEU A 225 9.98 -6.16 -12.62
CA LEU A 225 10.26 -5.07 -11.68
C LEU A 225 9.01 -4.65 -10.90
N LEU A 226 7.85 -4.61 -11.54
CA LEU A 226 6.59 -4.35 -10.84
C LEU A 226 6.28 -5.44 -9.81
N CYS A 227 6.46 -6.72 -10.16
CA CYS A 227 6.28 -7.82 -9.22
C CYS A 227 7.26 -7.73 -8.03
N LEU A 228 8.50 -7.30 -8.27
CA LEU A 228 9.49 -7.07 -7.22
C LEU A 228 9.03 -5.96 -6.25
N ILE A 229 8.56 -4.83 -6.79
CA ILE A 229 8.03 -3.73 -5.99
C ILE A 229 6.81 -4.18 -5.18
N GLN A 230 5.89 -4.92 -5.79
CA GLN A 230 4.72 -5.47 -5.10
C GLN A 230 5.11 -6.43 -3.97
N MET A 231 6.16 -7.23 -4.18
CA MET A 231 6.70 -8.10 -3.14
C MET A 231 7.24 -7.29 -1.95
N TYR A 232 8.00 -6.22 -2.20
CA TYR A 232 8.45 -5.32 -1.14
C TYR A 232 7.29 -4.63 -0.41
N GLN A 233 6.25 -4.20 -1.12
CA GLN A 233 5.03 -3.65 -0.50
C GLN A 233 4.32 -4.67 0.38
N ALA A 234 4.14 -5.90 -0.12
CA ALA A 234 3.49 -6.97 0.63
C ALA A 234 4.26 -7.35 1.90
N LEU A 235 5.60 -7.25 1.89
CA LEU A 235 6.45 -7.47 3.06
C LEU A 235 6.45 -6.32 4.06
N GLY A 236 5.72 -5.23 3.78
CA GLY A 236 5.54 -4.11 4.69
C GLY A 236 6.40 -2.89 4.40
N GLY A 237 7.03 -2.80 3.24
CA GLY A 237 7.85 -1.70 2.69
C GLY A 237 8.21 -0.57 3.66
N GLY A 238 9.37 -0.02 3.60
CA GLY A 238 9.72 1.10 4.50
C GLY A 238 11.00 0.87 5.29
N TRP A 239 11.87 0.20 4.66
CA TRP A 239 13.25 -0.03 5.11
C TRP A 239 14.23 0.82 4.31
#